data_52efb4b510bd9b4695b3c78b9bd2062d
#
_entry.id   52efb4b510bd9b4695b3c78b9bd2062d
#
_cell.length_a   1.000
_cell.length_b   1.000
_cell.length_c   1.000
_cell.angle_alpha   90.00
_cell.angle_beta   90.00
_cell.angle_gamma   90.00
#
_symmetry.space_group_name_H-M   'P 1'
#
loop_
_entity.id
_entity.type
_entity.pdbx_description
1 polymer ?
#
loop_
_entity_poly.entity_id
_entity_poly.type
_entity_poly.pdbx_seq_one_letter_code
_entity_poly.pdbx_strand_id
1 'polypeptide(L)'
;MELRPRNLVEMFDLAVSLYGRNFLVLVGIVAVTAVPLALLQYPVTRMEQPQLDAAMRLLEHPEIAARQIPPAFNSPRALALSIVLTLLGYLVWAFCLGAIAEGVARIYRGSTIEFAACWQAVLRRWLSIVAVLSLAVLVLVVCDATAVAVVMIFVALGVVFAPASLPIMAVGAMLLVLLAATLAPALLAMPCVFGFYGSTLESLGAIAALRVSFSRIFTRAEFRRSVICATAVGTLAFGCSAVLGVFAMLGLARWTAVYVALDAIARTLLVPFVGLVLALYYFDVRIRYEGFDLESGLDRANVAGVAGEPVYAPTAYLSGPERVLVARFLERRNAFSASRRDALAARLAQPVRRRMPPELQGLDDESLLERL
;
A
#
# COMPACT_ATOMS: atom_id res chain seq x y z
N MET A 1 5.93 19.50 8.44
CA MET A 1 4.73 18.70 8.79
C MET A 1 5.01 18.01 10.11
N GLU A 2 4.06 18.05 11.08
CA GLU A 2 4.29 17.45 12.40
C GLU A 2 4.13 15.92 12.33
N LEU A 3 5.14 15.20 12.83
CA LEU A 3 5.15 13.75 12.98
C LEU A 3 4.43 13.40 14.29
N ARG A 4 3.16 13.01 14.20
CA ARG A 4 2.36 12.52 15.34
C ARG A 4 1.44 11.37 14.89
N PRO A 5 1.07 10.48 15.81
CA PRO A 5 0.04 9.48 15.52
C PRO A 5 -1.27 10.16 15.13
N ARG A 6 -1.94 9.68 14.07
CA ARG A 6 -3.19 10.24 13.57
C ARG A 6 -4.29 9.18 13.54
N ASN A 7 -5.54 9.63 13.64
CA ASN A 7 -6.66 8.75 13.34
C ASN A 7 -6.86 8.62 11.81
N LEU A 8 -7.68 7.65 11.37
CA LEU A 8 -7.87 7.41 9.94
C LEU A 8 -8.51 8.61 9.23
N VAL A 9 -9.47 9.29 9.87
CA VAL A 9 -10.13 10.47 9.29
C VAL A 9 -9.13 11.60 9.07
N GLU A 10 -8.32 11.93 10.08
CA GLU A 10 -7.26 12.93 9.95
C GLU A 10 -6.26 12.59 8.83
N MET A 11 -6.01 11.30 8.58
CA MET A 11 -5.12 10.89 7.50
C MET A 11 -5.76 11.12 6.12
N PHE A 12 -7.07 10.85 5.98
CA PHE A 12 -7.78 11.16 4.75
C PHE A 12 -7.83 12.66 4.48
N ASP A 13 -8.13 13.48 5.49
CA ASP A 13 -8.14 14.94 5.37
C ASP A 13 -6.77 15.48 4.96
N LEU A 14 -5.72 14.93 5.57
CA LEU A 14 -4.36 15.29 5.21
C LEU A 14 -4.01 14.85 3.79
N ALA A 15 -4.43 13.65 3.35
CA ALA A 15 -4.23 13.18 1.99
C ALA A 15 -4.90 14.11 0.98
N VAL A 16 -6.15 14.55 1.23
CA VAL A 16 -6.86 15.52 0.39
C VAL A 16 -6.09 16.84 0.32
N SER A 17 -5.65 17.36 1.47
CA SER A 17 -4.88 18.61 1.52
C SER A 17 -3.55 18.51 0.77
N LEU A 18 -2.80 17.40 0.94
CA LEU A 18 -1.53 17.19 0.25
C LEU A 18 -1.73 16.97 -1.25
N TYR A 19 -2.79 16.24 -1.62
CA TYR A 19 -3.16 16.04 -3.01
C TYR A 19 -3.45 17.36 -3.72
N GLY A 20 -4.28 18.23 -3.12
CA GLY A 20 -4.59 19.53 -3.68
C GLY A 20 -3.36 20.44 -3.83
N ARG A 21 -2.48 20.45 -2.82
CA ARG A 21 -1.26 21.29 -2.85
C ARG A 21 -0.21 20.84 -3.86
N ASN A 22 -0.14 19.55 -4.15
CA ASN A 22 0.89 18.95 -5.01
C ASN A 22 0.29 18.25 -6.23
N PHE A 23 -0.92 18.65 -6.64
CA PHE A 23 -1.74 17.98 -7.65
C PHE A 23 -0.96 17.66 -8.92
N LEU A 24 -0.35 18.68 -9.55
CA LEU A 24 0.34 18.51 -10.84
C LEU A 24 1.52 17.55 -10.76
N VAL A 25 2.29 17.58 -9.68
CA VAL A 25 3.45 16.69 -9.52
C VAL A 25 2.98 15.25 -9.28
N LEU A 26 1.98 15.06 -8.42
CA LEU A 26 1.45 13.73 -8.10
C LEU A 26 0.74 13.09 -9.30
N VAL A 27 -0.08 13.85 -10.01
CA VAL A 27 -0.70 13.41 -11.25
C VAL A 27 0.35 13.12 -12.32
N GLY A 28 1.38 13.97 -12.44
CA GLY A 28 2.51 13.76 -13.35
C GLY A 28 3.27 12.48 -13.09
N ILE A 29 3.50 12.11 -11.81
CA ILE A 29 4.14 10.84 -11.43
C ILE A 29 3.39 9.65 -12.01
N VAL A 30 2.06 9.66 -11.99
CA VAL A 30 1.25 8.57 -12.51
C VAL A 30 1.04 8.67 -14.02
N ALA A 31 0.80 9.87 -14.54
CA ALA A 31 0.52 10.10 -15.96
C ALA A 31 1.64 9.60 -16.89
N VAL A 32 2.90 9.81 -16.48
CA VAL A 32 4.07 9.39 -17.28
C VAL A 32 4.10 7.88 -17.55
N THR A 33 3.43 7.10 -16.74
CA THR A 33 3.34 5.64 -16.90
C THR A 33 1.94 5.18 -17.33
N ALA A 34 0.89 5.82 -16.82
CA ALA A 34 -0.49 5.46 -17.14
C ALA A 34 -0.83 5.72 -18.63
N VAL A 35 -0.34 6.82 -19.20
CA VAL A 35 -0.61 7.16 -20.61
C VAL A 35 0.02 6.15 -21.58
N PRO A 36 1.32 5.81 -21.49
CA PRO A 36 1.90 4.76 -22.32
C PRO A 36 1.23 3.41 -22.14
N LEU A 37 0.87 3.05 -20.90
CA LEU A 37 0.18 1.79 -20.62
C LEU A 37 -1.21 1.76 -21.28
N ALA A 38 -1.96 2.85 -21.22
CA ALA A 38 -3.25 2.96 -21.90
C ALA A 38 -3.13 2.82 -23.43
N LEU A 39 -2.10 3.42 -24.02
CA LEU A 39 -1.81 3.27 -25.46
C LEU A 39 -1.52 1.80 -25.83
N LEU A 40 -0.81 1.06 -24.96
CA LEU A 40 -0.55 -0.36 -25.15
C LEU A 40 -1.79 -1.22 -24.90
N GLN A 41 -2.68 -0.84 -23.99
CA GLN A 41 -3.93 -1.54 -23.70
C GLN A 41 -4.97 -1.38 -24.82
N TYR A 42 -4.98 -0.24 -25.51
CA TYR A 42 -5.97 0.05 -26.56
C TYR A 42 -6.12 -1.05 -27.62
N PRO A 43 -5.06 -1.52 -28.31
CA PRO A 43 -5.19 -2.58 -29.32
C PRO A 43 -5.70 -3.90 -28.72
N VAL A 44 -5.34 -4.23 -27.48
CA VAL A 44 -5.79 -5.45 -26.80
C VAL A 44 -7.28 -5.38 -26.48
N THR A 45 -7.71 -4.27 -25.86
CA THR A 45 -9.14 -4.04 -25.59
C THR A 45 -9.97 -4.09 -26.88
N ARG A 46 -9.43 -3.56 -27.99
CA ARG A 46 -10.09 -3.64 -29.30
C ARG A 46 -10.18 -5.07 -29.83
N MET A 47 -9.18 -5.92 -29.56
CA MET A 47 -9.23 -7.34 -29.92
C MET A 47 -10.26 -8.14 -29.10
N GLU A 48 -10.52 -7.70 -27.86
CA GLU A 48 -11.50 -8.34 -26.97
C GLU A 48 -12.94 -7.87 -27.21
N GLN A 49 -13.15 -6.78 -27.96
CA GLN A 49 -14.46 -6.21 -28.24
C GLN A 49 -15.49 -7.20 -28.82
N PRO A 50 -15.14 -8.04 -29.81
CA PRO A 50 -16.12 -9.01 -30.39
C PRO A 50 -16.62 -10.03 -29.35
N GLN A 51 -15.78 -10.35 -28.36
CA GLN A 51 -16.15 -11.26 -27.25
C GLN A 51 -17.10 -10.58 -26.27
N LEU A 52 -16.86 -9.29 -25.97
CA LEU A 52 -17.75 -8.49 -25.14
C LEU A 52 -19.12 -8.32 -25.81
N ASP A 53 -19.14 -8.03 -27.10
CA ASP A 53 -20.40 -7.93 -27.90
C ASP A 53 -21.15 -9.26 -27.91
N ALA A 54 -20.43 -10.39 -28.04
CA ALA A 54 -21.04 -11.73 -27.98
C ALA A 54 -21.62 -12.01 -26.57
N ALA A 55 -20.89 -11.66 -25.50
CA ALA A 55 -21.37 -11.81 -24.12
C ALA A 55 -22.61 -10.94 -23.86
N MET A 56 -22.64 -9.72 -24.37
CA MET A 56 -23.80 -8.82 -24.24
C MET A 56 -25.04 -9.39 -24.97
N ARG A 57 -24.89 -9.93 -26.20
CA ARG A 57 -25.99 -10.59 -26.91
C ARG A 57 -26.54 -11.80 -26.15
N LEU A 58 -25.67 -12.55 -25.45
CA LEU A 58 -26.11 -13.68 -24.63
C LEU A 58 -26.90 -13.23 -23.39
N LEU A 59 -26.59 -12.06 -22.83
CA LEU A 59 -27.36 -11.45 -21.73
C LEU A 59 -28.73 -10.90 -22.22
N GLU A 60 -28.76 -10.33 -23.42
CA GLU A 60 -29.99 -9.84 -24.04
C GLU A 60 -30.94 -11.00 -24.46
N HIS A 61 -30.37 -12.18 -24.83
CA HIS A 61 -31.10 -13.36 -25.31
C HIS A 61 -30.72 -14.62 -24.55
N PRO A 62 -31.16 -14.81 -23.28
CA PRO A 62 -30.78 -15.94 -22.44
C PRO A 62 -31.18 -17.31 -23.01
N GLU A 63 -32.19 -17.38 -23.88
CA GLU A 63 -32.58 -18.57 -24.60
C GLU A 63 -31.50 -19.05 -25.59
N ILE A 64 -30.69 -18.15 -26.12
CA ILE A 64 -29.56 -18.48 -27.01
C ILE A 64 -28.38 -18.95 -26.18
N ALA A 65 -28.16 -18.36 -24.97
CA ALA A 65 -27.11 -18.72 -24.04
C ALA A 65 -27.18 -20.19 -23.61
N ALA A 66 -28.40 -20.76 -23.50
CA ALA A 66 -28.59 -22.16 -23.13
C ALA A 66 -28.15 -23.15 -24.26
N ARG A 67 -27.99 -22.69 -25.49
CA ARG A 67 -27.65 -23.51 -26.66
C ARG A 67 -26.26 -23.27 -27.24
N GLN A 68 -25.65 -22.14 -26.91
CA GLN A 68 -24.31 -21.77 -27.40
C GLN A 68 -23.37 -21.60 -26.20
N ILE A 69 -22.38 -22.49 -26.12
CA ILE A 69 -21.24 -22.26 -25.24
C ILE A 69 -20.53 -21.02 -25.77
N PRO A 70 -20.37 -19.94 -24.98
CA PRO A 70 -19.63 -18.77 -25.43
C PRO A 70 -18.29 -19.23 -26.00
N PRO A 71 -17.84 -18.70 -27.14
CA PRO A 71 -16.53 -19.05 -27.65
C PRO A 71 -15.51 -18.72 -26.55
N ALA A 72 -15.00 -19.76 -25.89
CA ALA A 72 -13.96 -19.66 -24.92
C ALA A 72 -12.82 -18.83 -25.52
N PHE A 73 -12.22 -17.96 -24.74
CA PHE A 73 -11.08 -17.09 -25.05
C PHE A 73 -10.28 -17.57 -26.27
N ASN A 74 -10.72 -17.15 -27.48
CA ASN A 74 -10.43 -17.89 -28.73
C ASN A 74 -9.06 -17.57 -29.32
N SER A 75 -8.28 -16.68 -28.68
CA SER A 75 -6.94 -16.40 -29.13
C SER A 75 -5.95 -16.54 -27.99
N PRO A 76 -5.14 -17.61 -27.97
CA PRO A 76 -4.06 -17.74 -26.98
C PRO A 76 -3.10 -16.53 -27.00
N ARG A 77 -3.00 -15.85 -28.14
CA ARG A 77 -2.20 -14.62 -28.27
C ARG A 77 -2.82 -13.44 -27.53
N ALA A 78 -4.15 -13.25 -27.66
CA ALA A 78 -4.85 -12.18 -26.93
C ALA A 78 -4.78 -12.40 -25.43
N LEU A 79 -4.98 -13.65 -24.96
CA LEU A 79 -4.85 -14.01 -23.55
C LEU A 79 -3.43 -13.76 -23.03
N ALA A 80 -2.40 -14.21 -23.75
CA ALA A 80 -1.01 -13.99 -23.36
C ALA A 80 -0.68 -12.49 -23.28
N LEU A 81 -1.16 -11.70 -24.24
CA LEU A 81 -0.92 -10.26 -24.27
C LEU A 81 -1.67 -9.54 -23.14
N SER A 82 -2.89 -9.94 -22.83
CA SER A 82 -3.68 -9.43 -21.70
C SER A 82 -2.98 -9.71 -20.36
N ILE A 83 -2.45 -10.93 -20.15
CA ILE A 83 -1.67 -11.29 -18.97
C ILE A 83 -0.41 -10.42 -18.87
N VAL A 84 0.35 -10.27 -19.95
CA VAL A 84 1.56 -9.44 -19.94
C VAL A 84 1.25 -7.99 -19.60
N LEU A 85 0.20 -7.40 -20.17
CA LEU A 85 -0.21 -6.04 -19.89
C LEU A 85 -0.73 -5.88 -18.46
N THR A 86 -1.42 -6.89 -17.93
CA THR A 86 -1.86 -6.89 -16.52
C THR A 86 -0.66 -6.88 -15.57
N LEU A 87 0.33 -7.73 -15.80
CA LEU A 87 1.56 -7.78 -15.01
C LEU A 87 2.36 -6.47 -15.12
N LEU A 88 2.45 -5.91 -16.33
CA LEU A 88 3.05 -4.60 -16.55
C LEU A 88 2.28 -3.49 -15.79
N GLY A 89 0.96 -3.56 -15.78
CA GLY A 89 0.10 -2.66 -15.01
C GLY A 89 0.39 -2.71 -13.50
N TYR A 90 0.52 -3.89 -12.92
CA TYR A 90 0.91 -4.06 -11.51
C TYR A 90 2.31 -3.52 -11.22
N LEU A 91 3.26 -3.73 -12.14
CA LEU A 91 4.61 -3.20 -12.01
C LEU A 91 4.62 -1.67 -12.02
N VAL A 92 3.93 -1.07 -12.96
CA VAL A 92 3.76 0.38 -13.07
C VAL A 92 3.10 0.94 -11.79
N TRP A 93 2.06 0.28 -11.31
CA TRP A 93 1.37 0.67 -10.09
C TRP A 93 2.30 0.61 -8.86
N ALA A 94 3.09 -0.45 -8.70
CA ALA A 94 4.07 -0.58 -7.62
C ALA A 94 5.12 0.54 -7.65
N PHE A 95 5.60 0.92 -8.84
CA PHE A 95 6.55 2.02 -9.01
C PHE A 95 5.91 3.38 -8.67
N CYS A 96 4.69 3.62 -9.12
CA CYS A 96 3.96 4.85 -8.78
C CYS A 96 3.75 4.98 -7.26
N LEU A 97 3.34 3.90 -6.57
CA LEU A 97 3.20 3.89 -5.12
C LEU A 97 4.51 4.19 -4.41
N GLY A 98 5.62 3.58 -4.84
CA GLY A 98 6.95 3.87 -4.30
C GLY A 98 7.37 5.33 -4.50
N ALA A 99 7.11 5.90 -5.67
CA ALA A 99 7.43 7.30 -5.97
C ALA A 99 6.59 8.28 -5.13
N ILE A 100 5.31 7.98 -4.92
CA ILE A 100 4.43 8.78 -4.06
C ILE A 100 4.88 8.69 -2.60
N ALA A 101 5.26 7.49 -2.13
CA ALA A 101 5.78 7.31 -0.78
C ALA A 101 7.07 8.10 -0.52
N GLU A 102 8.00 8.13 -1.48
CA GLU A 102 9.18 8.99 -1.40
C GLU A 102 8.77 10.47 -1.38
N GLY A 103 7.78 10.88 -2.16
CA GLY A 103 7.21 12.23 -2.11
C GLY A 103 6.72 12.60 -0.71
N VAL A 104 5.98 11.72 -0.05
CA VAL A 104 5.52 11.91 1.34
C VAL A 104 6.70 11.94 2.31
N ALA A 105 7.69 11.06 2.16
CA ALA A 105 8.90 11.06 2.97
C ALA A 105 9.67 12.39 2.86
N ARG A 106 9.75 12.98 1.67
CA ARG A 106 10.37 14.29 1.45
C ARG A 106 9.62 15.41 2.18
N ILE A 107 8.28 15.39 2.17
CA ILE A 107 7.49 16.36 2.96
C ILE A 107 7.77 16.22 4.45
N TYR A 108 7.87 15.00 4.97
CA TYR A 108 8.22 14.77 6.38
C TYR A 108 9.65 15.25 6.72
N ARG A 109 10.56 15.21 5.76
CA ARG A 109 11.93 15.77 5.88
C ARG A 109 11.97 17.30 5.72
N GLY A 110 10.83 17.94 5.40
CA GLY A 110 10.74 19.40 5.23
C GLY A 110 11.10 19.89 3.82
N SER A 111 11.22 18.99 2.84
CA SER A 111 11.50 19.32 1.44
C SER A 111 10.23 19.25 0.58
N THR A 112 10.29 19.83 -0.62
CA THR A 112 9.20 19.77 -1.60
C THR A 112 9.18 18.43 -2.34
N ILE A 113 8.01 18.06 -2.89
CA ILE A 113 7.90 16.91 -3.78
C ILE A 113 8.49 17.30 -5.13
N GLU A 114 9.53 16.61 -5.55
CA GLU A 114 10.15 16.76 -6.86
C GLU A 114 9.96 15.50 -7.68
N PHE A 115 9.38 15.66 -8.87
CA PHE A 115 9.09 14.54 -9.79
C PHE A 115 10.32 13.65 -10.06
N ALA A 116 11.43 14.27 -10.48
CA ALA A 116 12.63 13.53 -10.84
C ALA A 116 13.25 12.77 -9.66
N ALA A 117 13.26 13.38 -8.48
CA ALA A 117 13.83 12.76 -7.29
C ALA A 117 12.98 11.58 -6.79
N CYS A 118 11.65 11.65 -6.88
CA CYS A 118 10.75 10.55 -6.54
C CYS A 118 10.99 9.33 -7.45
N TRP A 119 11.06 9.56 -8.77
CA TRP A 119 11.34 8.50 -9.74
C TRP A 119 12.74 7.92 -9.59
N GLN A 120 13.75 8.74 -9.33
CA GLN A 120 15.12 8.31 -9.13
C GLN A 120 15.26 7.39 -7.92
N ALA A 121 14.55 7.68 -6.83
CA ALA A 121 14.55 6.83 -5.64
C ALA A 121 13.99 5.42 -5.95
N VAL A 122 12.89 5.35 -6.68
CA VAL A 122 12.26 4.09 -7.09
C VAL A 122 13.16 3.31 -8.07
N LEU A 123 13.67 3.99 -9.09
CA LEU A 123 14.51 3.35 -10.11
C LEU A 123 15.83 2.80 -9.54
N ARG A 124 16.39 3.42 -8.50
CA ARG A 124 17.55 2.85 -7.78
C ARG A 124 17.23 1.52 -7.09
N ARG A 125 15.98 1.24 -6.80
CA ARG A 125 15.50 0.05 -6.05
C ARG A 125 14.61 -0.86 -6.89
N TRP A 126 14.60 -0.69 -8.21
CA TRP A 126 13.69 -1.38 -9.11
C TRP A 126 13.71 -2.92 -8.95
N LEU A 127 14.91 -3.51 -8.77
CA LEU A 127 15.05 -4.96 -8.55
C LEU A 127 14.33 -5.43 -7.28
N SER A 128 14.43 -4.67 -6.16
CA SER A 128 13.74 -5.00 -4.93
C SER A 128 12.23 -4.90 -5.08
N ILE A 129 11.74 -3.88 -5.79
CA ILE A 129 10.32 -3.69 -6.06
C ILE A 129 9.78 -4.82 -6.94
N VAL A 130 10.49 -5.18 -8.01
CA VAL A 130 10.14 -6.31 -8.88
C VAL A 130 10.12 -7.62 -8.08
N ALA A 131 11.10 -7.85 -7.21
CA ALA A 131 11.14 -9.04 -6.38
C ALA A 131 9.98 -9.09 -5.36
N VAL A 132 9.63 -7.96 -4.71
CA VAL A 132 8.43 -7.87 -3.84
C VAL A 132 7.16 -8.17 -4.65
N LEU A 133 7.02 -7.58 -5.84
CA LEU A 133 5.88 -7.83 -6.71
C LEU A 133 5.78 -9.31 -7.12
N SER A 134 6.90 -9.90 -7.53
CA SER A 134 6.94 -11.32 -7.94
C SER A 134 6.52 -12.25 -6.79
N LEU A 135 7.01 -11.98 -5.57
CA LEU A 135 6.61 -12.73 -4.37
C LEU A 135 5.13 -12.50 -4.04
N ALA A 136 4.64 -11.26 -4.16
CA ALA A 136 3.23 -10.94 -3.93
C ALA A 136 2.32 -11.67 -4.92
N VAL A 137 2.65 -11.63 -6.21
CA VAL A 137 1.91 -12.36 -7.26
C VAL A 137 1.96 -13.86 -7.01
N LEU A 138 3.12 -14.41 -6.64
CA LEU A 138 3.24 -15.84 -6.31
C LEU A 138 2.32 -16.23 -5.15
N VAL A 139 2.32 -15.44 -4.08
CA VAL A 139 1.44 -15.68 -2.91
C VAL A 139 -0.02 -15.61 -3.31
N LEU A 140 -0.42 -14.62 -4.10
CA LEU A 140 -1.80 -14.49 -4.61
C LEU A 140 -2.19 -15.71 -5.44
N VAL A 141 -1.36 -16.10 -6.40
CA VAL A 141 -1.62 -17.28 -7.26
C VAL A 141 -1.76 -18.56 -6.43
N VAL A 142 -0.93 -18.74 -5.41
CA VAL A 142 -1.02 -19.90 -4.51
C VAL A 142 -2.32 -19.85 -3.69
N CYS A 143 -2.70 -18.69 -3.16
CA CYS A 143 -3.95 -18.51 -2.42
C CYS A 143 -5.18 -18.79 -3.31
N ASP A 144 -5.21 -18.24 -4.51
CA ASP A 144 -6.31 -18.43 -5.46
C ASP A 144 -6.41 -19.89 -5.92
N ALA A 145 -5.28 -20.53 -6.26
CA ALA A 145 -5.23 -21.94 -6.62
C ALA A 145 -5.72 -22.84 -5.49
N THR A 146 -5.35 -22.52 -4.24
CA THR A 146 -5.80 -23.25 -3.05
C THR A 146 -7.31 -23.09 -2.85
N ALA A 147 -7.83 -21.86 -2.99
CA ALA A 147 -9.26 -21.57 -2.89
C ALA A 147 -10.06 -22.36 -3.95
N VAL A 148 -9.60 -22.33 -5.20
CA VAL A 148 -10.22 -23.08 -6.30
C VAL A 148 -10.19 -24.60 -6.02
N ALA A 149 -9.05 -25.13 -5.56
CA ALA A 149 -8.92 -26.56 -5.23
C ALA A 149 -9.89 -26.98 -4.10
N VAL A 150 -10.01 -26.19 -3.05
CA VAL A 150 -10.97 -26.44 -1.95
C VAL A 150 -12.39 -26.47 -2.46
N VAL A 151 -12.76 -25.52 -3.32
CA VAL A 151 -14.10 -25.47 -3.90
C VAL A 151 -14.37 -26.67 -4.82
N MET A 152 -13.40 -27.06 -5.66
CA MET A 152 -13.53 -28.22 -6.53
C MET A 152 -13.72 -29.52 -5.72
N ILE A 153 -12.99 -29.66 -4.60
CA ILE A 153 -13.18 -30.79 -3.66
C ILE A 153 -14.59 -30.75 -3.06
N PHE A 154 -15.06 -29.57 -2.64
CA PHE A 154 -16.39 -29.43 -2.05
C PHE A 154 -17.52 -29.77 -3.05
N VAL A 155 -17.40 -29.30 -4.29
CA VAL A 155 -18.33 -29.65 -5.39
C VAL A 155 -18.28 -31.15 -5.69
N ALA A 156 -17.10 -31.75 -5.79
CA ALA A 156 -16.95 -33.20 -6.05
C ALA A 156 -17.60 -34.04 -4.93
N LEU A 157 -17.41 -33.68 -3.68
CA LEU A 157 -18.07 -34.35 -2.57
C LEU A 157 -19.60 -34.21 -2.63
N GLY A 158 -20.10 -33.02 -3.03
CA GLY A 158 -21.52 -32.79 -3.22
C GLY A 158 -22.13 -33.65 -4.32
N VAL A 159 -21.44 -33.81 -5.44
CA VAL A 159 -21.85 -34.73 -6.53
C VAL A 159 -21.98 -36.18 -6.04
N VAL A 160 -21.03 -36.63 -5.21
CA VAL A 160 -20.98 -38.03 -4.75
C VAL A 160 -22.02 -38.31 -3.66
N PHE A 161 -22.16 -37.40 -2.68
CA PHE A 161 -22.95 -37.70 -1.48
C PHE A 161 -24.36 -37.09 -1.46
N ALA A 162 -24.64 -36.05 -2.27
CA ALA A 162 -25.90 -35.37 -2.24
C ALA A 162 -26.29 -34.77 -3.59
N PRO A 163 -26.54 -35.58 -4.63
CA PRO A 163 -26.80 -35.08 -5.98
C PRO A 163 -28.03 -34.16 -6.07
N ALA A 164 -29.04 -34.36 -5.25
CA ALA A 164 -30.24 -33.50 -5.20
C ALA A 164 -29.94 -32.06 -4.68
N SER A 165 -28.85 -31.86 -3.95
CA SER A 165 -28.43 -30.56 -3.42
C SER A 165 -27.42 -29.83 -4.32
N LEU A 166 -27.04 -30.41 -5.45
CA LEU A 166 -26.07 -29.87 -6.39
C LEU A 166 -26.26 -28.39 -6.75
N PRO A 167 -27.49 -27.89 -7.06
CA PRO A 167 -27.66 -26.48 -7.38
C PRO A 167 -27.33 -25.55 -6.21
N ILE A 168 -27.76 -25.93 -4.99
CA ILE A 168 -27.49 -25.15 -3.78
C ILE A 168 -25.99 -25.17 -3.45
N MET A 169 -25.36 -26.33 -3.57
CA MET A 169 -23.93 -26.49 -3.34
C MET A 169 -23.09 -25.72 -4.38
N ALA A 170 -23.51 -25.72 -5.65
CA ALA A 170 -22.84 -24.95 -6.69
C ALA A 170 -22.91 -23.44 -6.44
N VAL A 171 -24.07 -22.93 -6.00
CA VAL A 171 -24.22 -21.52 -5.62
C VAL A 171 -23.36 -21.21 -4.39
N GLY A 172 -23.40 -22.06 -3.36
CA GLY A 172 -22.57 -21.91 -2.16
C GLY A 172 -21.06 -21.92 -2.49
N ALA A 173 -20.65 -22.84 -3.35
CA ALA A 173 -19.27 -22.94 -3.84
C ALA A 173 -18.85 -21.67 -4.61
N MET A 174 -19.71 -21.19 -5.50
CA MET A 174 -19.45 -19.95 -6.26
C MET A 174 -19.31 -18.72 -5.32
N LEU A 175 -20.16 -18.63 -4.30
CA LEU A 175 -20.06 -17.55 -3.29
C LEU A 175 -18.77 -17.66 -2.48
N LEU A 176 -18.34 -18.87 -2.13
CA LEU A 176 -17.10 -19.13 -1.41
C LEU A 176 -15.87 -18.77 -2.25
N VAL A 177 -15.86 -19.11 -3.55
CA VAL A 177 -14.81 -18.69 -4.48
C VAL A 177 -14.76 -17.17 -4.60
N LEU A 178 -15.91 -16.55 -4.81
CA LEU A 178 -16.00 -15.10 -4.93
C LEU A 178 -15.49 -14.42 -3.65
N LEU A 179 -15.86 -14.92 -2.48
CA LEU A 179 -15.39 -14.42 -1.20
C LEU A 179 -13.88 -14.61 -1.05
N ALA A 180 -13.35 -15.78 -1.35
CA ALA A 180 -11.92 -16.06 -1.28
C ALA A 180 -11.13 -15.20 -2.27
N ALA A 181 -11.59 -15.11 -3.53
CA ALA A 181 -10.96 -14.30 -4.57
C ALA A 181 -10.99 -12.79 -4.30
N THR A 182 -11.89 -12.33 -3.45
CA THR A 182 -11.93 -10.90 -3.05
C THR A 182 -11.20 -10.65 -1.72
N LEU A 183 -11.36 -11.53 -0.74
CA LEU A 183 -10.81 -11.35 0.60
C LEU A 183 -9.30 -11.56 0.65
N ALA A 184 -8.78 -12.60 -0.02
CA ALA A 184 -7.35 -12.88 -0.01
C ALA A 184 -6.51 -11.75 -0.63
N PRO A 185 -6.83 -11.23 -1.83
CA PRO A 185 -6.15 -10.05 -2.37
C PRO A 185 -6.27 -8.82 -1.47
N ALA A 186 -7.44 -8.57 -0.87
CA ALA A 186 -7.64 -7.43 0.01
C ALA A 186 -6.78 -7.51 1.27
N LEU A 187 -6.66 -8.68 1.90
CA LEU A 187 -5.82 -8.91 3.08
C LEU A 187 -4.32 -8.85 2.75
N LEU A 188 -3.93 -9.30 1.55
CA LEU A 188 -2.53 -9.33 1.13
C LEU A 188 -2.07 -8.03 0.48
N ALA A 189 -2.99 -7.20 -0.02
CA ALA A 189 -2.64 -5.93 -0.67
C ALA A 189 -1.89 -4.99 0.26
N MET A 190 -2.33 -4.87 1.52
CA MET A 190 -1.68 -3.96 2.49
C MET A 190 -0.24 -4.36 2.82
N PRO A 191 0.07 -5.62 3.20
CA PRO A 191 1.45 -6.07 3.40
C PRO A 191 2.32 -5.90 2.15
N CYS A 192 1.78 -6.13 0.95
CA CYS A 192 2.50 -5.96 -0.30
C CYS A 192 2.84 -4.47 -0.55
N VAL A 193 1.89 -3.57 -0.36
CA VAL A 193 2.12 -2.12 -0.48
C VAL A 193 3.16 -1.66 0.53
N PHE A 194 3.06 -2.11 1.78
CA PHE A 194 4.06 -1.81 2.80
C PHE A 194 5.43 -2.41 2.45
N GLY A 195 5.47 -3.56 1.77
CA GLY A 195 6.68 -4.16 1.23
C GLY A 195 7.35 -3.27 0.17
N PHE A 196 6.56 -2.66 -0.74
CA PHE A 196 7.08 -1.68 -1.70
C PHE A 196 7.66 -0.45 -1.00
N TYR A 197 6.97 0.07 0.03
CA TYR A 197 7.45 1.21 0.80
C TYR A 197 8.70 0.87 1.62
N GLY A 198 8.75 -0.30 2.25
CA GLY A 198 9.93 -0.78 2.98
C GLY A 198 11.15 -0.96 2.08
N SER A 199 10.96 -1.48 0.86
CA SER A 199 12.05 -1.61 -0.10
C SER A 199 12.53 -0.26 -0.64
N THR A 200 11.63 0.71 -0.83
CA THR A 200 11.96 2.05 -1.36
C THR A 200 12.55 2.95 -0.28
N LEU A 201 11.89 3.05 0.87
CA LEU A 201 12.21 4.03 1.93
C LEU A 201 13.25 3.52 2.93
N GLU A 202 13.20 2.23 3.30
CA GLU A 202 14.09 1.63 4.30
C GLU A 202 15.23 0.83 3.68
N SER A 203 15.29 0.76 2.35
CA SER A 203 16.31 0.03 1.62
C SER A 203 16.37 -1.47 1.94
N LEU A 204 15.25 -2.05 2.37
CA LEU A 204 15.14 -3.47 2.70
C LEU A 204 15.15 -4.34 1.44
N GLY A 205 15.77 -5.53 1.53
CA GLY A 205 15.62 -6.56 0.50
C GLY A 205 14.18 -7.09 0.48
N ALA A 206 13.73 -7.67 -0.63
CA ALA A 206 12.33 -8.06 -0.85
C ALA A 206 11.72 -8.95 0.25
N ILE A 207 12.43 -10.00 0.66
CA ILE A 207 11.96 -10.91 1.70
C ILE A 207 11.87 -10.21 3.07
N ALA A 208 12.90 -9.41 3.41
CA ALA A 208 12.90 -8.65 4.65
C ALA A 208 11.78 -7.61 4.66
N ALA A 209 11.57 -6.90 3.55
CA ALA A 209 10.50 -5.91 3.39
C ALA A 209 9.12 -6.54 3.60
N LEU A 210 8.83 -7.68 2.99
CA LEU A 210 7.57 -8.39 3.19
C LEU A 210 7.42 -8.90 4.61
N ARG A 211 8.45 -9.57 5.17
CA ARG A 211 8.42 -10.08 6.53
C ARG A 211 8.10 -8.99 7.56
N VAL A 212 8.78 -7.85 7.44
CA VAL A 212 8.55 -6.68 8.32
C VAL A 212 7.13 -6.12 8.10
N SER A 213 6.68 -6.04 6.86
CA SER A 213 5.34 -5.54 6.52
C SER A 213 4.23 -6.42 7.08
N PHE A 214 4.37 -7.73 6.98
CA PHE A 214 3.44 -8.68 7.61
C PHE A 214 3.42 -8.52 9.13
N SER A 215 4.58 -8.42 9.79
CA SER A 215 4.64 -8.23 11.24
C SER A 215 4.01 -6.92 11.69
N ARG A 216 4.13 -5.84 10.91
CA ARG A 216 3.53 -4.53 11.21
C ARG A 216 1.99 -4.56 11.13
N ILE A 217 1.43 -5.25 10.15
CA ILE A 217 -0.01 -5.24 9.87
C ILE A 217 -0.76 -6.27 10.70
N PHE A 218 -0.20 -7.46 10.87
CA PHE A 218 -0.88 -8.57 11.58
C PHE A 218 -0.71 -8.51 13.11
N THR A 219 -0.34 -7.36 13.68
CA THR A 219 -0.48 -7.14 15.13
C THR A 219 -1.95 -6.94 15.49
N ARG A 220 -2.39 -7.46 16.66
CA ARG A 220 -3.80 -7.34 17.09
C ARG A 220 -4.32 -5.90 17.08
N ALA A 221 -3.47 -4.95 17.41
CA ALA A 221 -3.85 -3.54 17.48
C ALA A 221 -4.04 -2.89 16.10
N GLU A 222 -3.18 -3.22 15.12
CA GLU A 222 -3.22 -2.61 13.79
C GLU A 222 -4.06 -3.38 12.78
N PHE A 223 -4.31 -4.66 12.97
CA PHE A 223 -5.07 -5.47 12.03
C PHE A 223 -6.44 -4.86 11.69
N ARG A 224 -7.21 -4.49 12.72
CA ARG A 224 -8.53 -3.86 12.52
C ARG A 224 -8.43 -2.53 11.74
N ARG A 225 -7.45 -1.70 12.06
CA ARG A 225 -7.22 -0.43 11.37
C ARG A 225 -6.77 -0.64 9.93
N SER A 226 -5.91 -1.63 9.69
CA SER A 226 -5.46 -2.02 8.36
C SER A 226 -6.62 -2.51 7.50
N VAL A 227 -7.52 -3.34 8.04
CA VAL A 227 -8.73 -3.80 7.35
C VAL A 227 -9.64 -2.61 6.99
N ILE A 228 -9.89 -1.70 7.92
CA ILE A 228 -10.73 -0.51 7.66
C ILE A 228 -10.10 0.37 6.57
N CYS A 229 -8.79 0.62 6.66
CA CYS A 229 -8.07 1.41 5.66
C CYS A 229 -8.09 0.72 4.28
N ALA A 230 -7.80 -0.59 4.23
CA ALA A 230 -7.84 -1.38 3.01
C ALA A 230 -9.24 -1.40 2.38
N THR A 231 -10.28 -1.54 3.20
CA THR A 231 -11.67 -1.50 2.74
C THR A 231 -12.02 -0.12 2.16
N ALA A 232 -11.69 0.96 2.86
CA ALA A 232 -11.96 2.33 2.38
C ALA A 232 -11.25 2.63 1.06
N VAL A 233 -9.96 2.32 0.98
CA VAL A 233 -9.15 2.48 -0.24
C VAL A 233 -9.63 1.56 -1.35
N GLY A 234 -9.93 0.30 -1.02
CA GLY A 234 -10.46 -0.69 -1.96
C GLY A 234 -11.80 -0.26 -2.53
N THR A 235 -12.74 0.19 -1.67
CA THR A 235 -14.05 0.69 -2.12
C THR A 235 -13.91 1.88 -3.06
N LEU A 236 -12.97 2.79 -2.79
CA LEU A 236 -12.69 3.92 -3.67
C LEU A 236 -12.15 3.46 -5.03
N ALA A 237 -11.17 2.56 -5.03
CA ALA A 237 -10.53 2.06 -6.24
C ALA A 237 -11.50 1.17 -7.07
N PHE A 238 -12.19 0.24 -6.43
CA PHE A 238 -13.17 -0.65 -7.08
C PHE A 238 -14.43 0.09 -7.49
N GLY A 239 -14.90 1.05 -6.69
CA GLY A 239 -16.06 1.87 -7.03
C GLY A 239 -15.87 2.61 -8.34
N CYS A 240 -14.70 3.21 -8.54
CA CYS A 240 -14.35 3.87 -9.79
C CYS A 240 -14.34 2.89 -10.98
N SER A 241 -13.71 1.72 -10.79
CA SER A 241 -13.66 0.67 -11.82
C SER A 241 -15.05 0.08 -12.12
N ALA A 242 -15.90 -0.08 -11.10
CA ALA A 242 -17.28 -0.55 -11.26
C ALA A 242 -18.14 0.44 -12.06
N VAL A 243 -18.00 1.74 -11.78
CA VAL A 243 -18.68 2.79 -12.54
C VAL A 243 -18.27 2.73 -14.02
N LEU A 244 -16.96 2.63 -14.29
CA LEU A 244 -16.47 2.47 -15.67
C LEU A 244 -16.98 1.18 -16.32
N GLY A 245 -17.05 0.08 -15.55
CA GLY A 245 -17.63 -1.19 -16.02
C GLY A 245 -19.12 -1.07 -16.39
N VAL A 246 -19.90 -0.36 -15.58
CA VAL A 246 -21.32 -0.07 -15.91
C VAL A 246 -21.42 0.78 -17.18
N PHE A 247 -20.60 1.81 -17.34
CA PHE A 247 -20.56 2.59 -18.57
C PHE A 247 -20.16 1.74 -19.79
N ALA A 248 -19.22 0.81 -19.61
CA ALA A 248 -18.87 -0.15 -20.66
C ALA A 248 -20.08 -1.02 -21.05
N MET A 249 -20.83 -1.53 -20.06
CA MET A 249 -22.06 -2.30 -20.29
C MET A 249 -23.17 -1.49 -20.97
N LEU A 250 -23.31 -0.21 -20.67
CA LEU A 250 -24.30 0.68 -21.29
C LEU A 250 -23.96 1.09 -22.73
N GLY A 251 -22.96 0.46 -23.36
CA GLY A 251 -22.65 0.63 -24.78
C GLY A 251 -21.51 1.60 -25.10
N LEU A 252 -20.89 2.24 -24.10
CA LEU A 252 -19.67 3.03 -24.30
C LEU A 252 -18.47 2.17 -24.71
N ALA A 253 -18.53 0.86 -24.46
CA ALA A 253 -17.54 -0.10 -24.96
C ALA A 253 -17.44 -0.13 -26.49
N ARG A 254 -18.50 0.25 -27.21
CA ARG A 254 -18.46 0.44 -28.67
C ARG A 254 -17.43 1.51 -29.09
N TRP A 255 -17.09 2.40 -28.15
CA TRP A 255 -16.10 3.46 -28.33
C TRP A 255 -14.87 3.14 -27.51
N THR A 256 -14.18 2.05 -27.87
CA THR A 256 -12.99 1.53 -27.16
C THR A 256 -11.99 2.62 -26.80
N ALA A 257 -11.76 3.58 -27.71
CA ALA A 257 -10.84 4.68 -27.46
C ALA A 257 -11.31 5.57 -26.28
N VAL A 258 -12.62 5.85 -26.21
CA VAL A 258 -13.20 6.67 -25.12
C VAL A 258 -13.11 5.91 -23.79
N TYR A 259 -13.43 4.62 -23.78
CA TYR A 259 -13.33 3.79 -22.59
C TYR A 259 -11.90 3.73 -22.06
N VAL A 260 -10.92 3.43 -22.90
CA VAL A 260 -9.49 3.38 -22.52
C VAL A 260 -9.00 4.75 -22.03
N ALA A 261 -9.43 5.85 -22.67
CA ALA A 261 -9.09 7.20 -22.25
C ALA A 261 -9.69 7.54 -20.87
N LEU A 262 -10.96 7.21 -20.63
CA LEU A 262 -11.62 7.43 -19.34
C LEU A 262 -10.97 6.61 -18.22
N ASP A 263 -10.63 5.35 -18.48
CA ASP A 263 -9.93 4.49 -17.52
C ASP A 263 -8.54 5.07 -17.18
N ALA A 264 -7.78 5.51 -18.18
CA ALA A 264 -6.48 6.13 -17.99
C ALA A 264 -6.59 7.44 -17.17
N ILE A 265 -7.58 8.27 -17.45
CA ILE A 265 -7.84 9.51 -16.69
C ILE A 265 -8.21 9.17 -15.25
N ALA A 266 -9.15 8.23 -15.05
CA ALA A 266 -9.58 7.82 -13.71
C ALA A 266 -8.41 7.29 -12.88
N ARG A 267 -7.58 6.42 -13.44
CA ARG A 267 -6.37 5.90 -12.77
C ARG A 267 -5.37 7.02 -12.46
N THR A 268 -5.13 7.91 -13.42
CA THR A 268 -4.19 9.03 -13.25
C THR A 268 -4.61 9.98 -12.13
N LEU A 269 -5.89 10.15 -11.91
CA LEU A 269 -6.42 10.97 -10.82
C LEU A 269 -6.52 10.22 -9.49
N LEU A 270 -6.90 8.96 -9.51
CA LEU A 270 -7.19 8.18 -8.30
C LEU A 270 -5.94 7.58 -7.66
N VAL A 271 -5.02 7.03 -8.45
CA VAL A 271 -3.83 6.35 -7.93
C VAL A 271 -2.96 7.24 -7.05
N PRO A 272 -2.72 8.53 -7.37
CA PRO A 272 -1.96 9.41 -6.49
C PRO A 272 -2.64 9.61 -5.13
N PHE A 273 -3.96 9.77 -5.11
CA PHE A 273 -4.71 9.93 -3.86
C PHE A 273 -4.64 8.66 -2.99
N VAL A 274 -4.90 7.50 -3.58
CA VAL A 274 -4.76 6.19 -2.93
C VAL A 274 -3.34 6.00 -2.39
N GLY A 275 -2.34 6.30 -3.22
CA GLY A 275 -0.93 6.22 -2.82
C GLY A 275 -0.57 7.12 -1.65
N LEU A 276 -1.13 8.33 -1.59
CA LEU A 276 -0.95 9.25 -0.45
C LEU A 276 -1.55 8.67 0.84
N VAL A 277 -2.80 8.18 0.79
CA VAL A 277 -3.46 7.57 1.96
C VAL A 277 -2.64 6.41 2.50
N LEU A 278 -2.23 5.50 1.61
CA LEU A 278 -1.44 4.33 1.97
C LEU A 278 -0.05 4.70 2.51
N ALA A 279 0.62 5.70 1.93
CA ALA A 279 1.91 6.18 2.41
C ALA A 279 1.78 6.85 3.79
N LEU A 280 0.77 7.68 4.01
CA LEU A 280 0.50 8.29 5.32
C LEU A 280 0.20 7.22 6.37
N TYR A 281 -0.57 6.18 6.02
CA TYR A 281 -0.85 5.06 6.91
C TYR A 281 0.42 4.28 7.25
N TYR A 282 1.29 4.03 6.28
CA TYR A 282 2.60 3.41 6.51
C TYR A 282 3.44 4.20 7.53
N PHE A 283 3.52 5.53 7.38
CA PHE A 283 4.25 6.38 8.32
C PHE A 283 3.57 6.42 9.69
N ASP A 284 2.23 6.41 9.77
CA ASP A 284 1.51 6.37 11.06
C ASP A 284 1.82 5.08 11.83
N VAL A 285 1.86 3.93 11.16
CA VAL A 285 2.26 2.65 11.77
C VAL A 285 3.70 2.72 12.29
N ARG A 286 4.62 3.27 11.52
CA ARG A 286 6.02 3.45 11.95
C ARG A 286 6.17 4.42 13.14
N ILE A 287 5.42 5.51 13.13
CA ILE A 287 5.39 6.46 14.24
C ILE A 287 4.90 5.76 15.51
N ARG A 288 3.84 4.97 15.43
CA ARG A 288 3.24 4.31 16.59
C ARG A 288 4.11 3.22 17.21
N TYR A 289 4.68 2.36 16.38
CA TYR A 289 5.34 1.13 16.84
C TYR A 289 6.85 1.17 16.77
N GLU A 290 7.42 2.02 15.93
CA GLU A 290 8.86 2.12 15.73
C GLU A 290 9.47 3.41 16.28
N GLY A 291 8.64 4.39 16.68
CA GLY A 291 9.12 5.66 17.17
C GLY A 291 9.84 6.49 16.10
N PHE A 292 9.40 6.39 14.85
CA PHE A 292 10.03 7.11 13.73
C PHE A 292 10.06 8.63 13.93
N ASP A 293 9.07 9.19 14.66
CA ASP A 293 9.03 10.59 15.06
C ASP A 293 10.15 10.96 16.03
N LEU A 294 10.51 10.04 16.92
CA LEU A 294 11.59 10.22 17.88
C LEU A 294 12.95 10.18 17.19
N GLU A 295 13.19 9.21 16.31
CA GLU A 295 14.43 9.13 15.54
C GLU A 295 14.64 10.36 14.65
N SER A 296 13.63 10.73 13.87
CA SER A 296 13.71 11.91 13.00
C SER A 296 13.81 13.23 13.77
N GLY A 297 13.27 13.27 15.00
CA GLY A 297 13.41 14.38 15.91
C GLY A 297 14.83 14.51 16.44
N LEU A 298 15.44 13.38 16.86
CA LEU A 298 16.84 13.33 17.29
C LEU A 298 17.81 13.76 16.19
N ASP A 299 17.62 13.26 14.98
CA ASP A 299 18.49 13.62 13.84
C ASP A 299 18.45 15.14 13.58
N ARG A 300 17.26 15.77 13.68
CA ARG A 300 17.12 17.24 13.57
C ARG A 300 17.75 17.98 14.75
N ALA A 301 17.57 17.48 15.98
CA ALA A 301 18.15 18.09 17.15
C ALA A 301 19.69 18.02 17.12
N ASN A 302 20.25 16.91 16.65
CA ASN A 302 21.70 16.75 16.48
C ASN A 302 22.25 17.71 15.43
N VAL A 303 21.54 17.90 14.30
CA VAL A 303 21.93 18.88 13.27
C VAL A 303 21.84 20.32 13.78
N ALA A 304 20.81 20.65 14.57
CA ALA A 304 20.63 21.97 15.16
C ALA A 304 21.62 22.24 16.33
N GLY A 305 21.95 21.22 17.11
CA GLY A 305 22.88 21.30 18.25
C GLY A 305 24.34 21.55 17.85
N VAL A 306 24.71 21.28 16.59
CA VAL A 306 26.02 21.68 16.02
C VAL A 306 26.12 23.20 15.82
N ALA A 307 24.97 23.91 15.84
CA ALA A 307 24.90 25.36 15.57
C ALA A 307 24.59 26.22 16.83
N GLY A 308 24.42 25.65 18.03
CA GLY A 308 24.00 26.37 19.24
C GLY A 308 25.01 26.33 20.39
N GLU A 309 25.29 27.50 20.92
CA GLU A 309 26.13 27.69 22.11
C GLU A 309 25.60 26.93 23.36
N PRO A 310 26.50 26.54 24.29
CA PRO A 310 26.11 25.87 25.53
C PRO A 310 25.38 26.85 26.43
N VAL A 311 24.06 26.67 26.59
CA VAL A 311 23.31 27.40 27.64
C VAL A 311 23.59 26.71 28.97
N TYR A 312 24.40 27.34 29.77
CA TYR A 312 24.66 26.97 31.15
C TYR A 312 23.43 27.24 32.03
N ALA A 313 22.63 26.19 32.25
CA ALA A 313 21.68 26.17 33.38
C ALA A 313 21.75 24.80 34.05
N PRO A 314 21.87 24.74 35.39
CA PRO A 314 22.08 23.49 36.14
C PRO A 314 20.92 22.49 36.10
N THR A 315 19.79 22.87 35.58
CA THR A 315 18.57 22.01 35.43
C THR A 315 18.31 21.53 34.01
N ALA A 316 19.21 21.76 33.05
CA ALA A 316 18.89 21.52 31.61
C ALA A 316 20.00 20.76 30.89
N TYR A 317 20.20 19.51 31.27
CA TYR A 317 20.99 18.57 30.45
C TYR A 317 20.34 18.28 29.11
N LEU A 318 19.07 18.65 28.96
CA LEU A 318 18.27 18.51 27.74
C LEU A 318 17.96 19.88 27.12
N SER A 319 18.21 20.05 25.86
CA SER A 319 17.65 21.16 25.07
C SER A 319 16.12 21.10 25.02
N GLY A 320 15.45 22.21 24.70
CA GLY A 320 14.00 22.24 24.58
C GLY A 320 13.44 21.15 23.65
N PRO A 321 13.99 20.97 22.45
CA PRO A 321 13.58 19.88 21.55
C PRO A 321 13.82 18.49 22.13
N GLU A 322 14.96 18.26 22.82
CA GLU A 322 15.28 16.96 23.44
C GLU A 322 14.30 16.60 24.56
N ARG A 323 13.89 17.58 25.39
CA ARG A 323 12.85 17.36 26.43
C ARG A 323 11.54 16.86 25.86
N VAL A 324 11.09 17.44 24.74
CA VAL A 324 9.87 17.03 24.08
C VAL A 324 9.99 15.59 23.57
N LEU A 325 11.16 15.21 23.05
CA LEU A 325 11.40 13.85 22.56
C LEU A 325 11.44 12.83 23.71
N VAL A 326 12.11 13.14 24.81
CA VAL A 326 12.16 12.28 26.00
C VAL A 326 10.76 12.12 26.59
N ALA A 327 9.98 13.20 26.75
CA ALA A 327 8.62 13.12 27.25
C ALA A 327 7.73 12.25 26.37
N ARG A 328 7.79 12.42 25.04
CA ARG A 328 7.06 11.56 24.09
C ARG A 328 7.49 10.09 24.14
N PHE A 329 8.79 9.83 24.36
CA PHE A 329 9.28 8.46 24.53
C PHE A 329 8.71 7.82 25.79
N LEU A 330 8.80 8.50 26.94
CA LEU A 330 8.31 7.99 28.22
C LEU A 330 6.79 7.75 28.21
N GLU A 331 6.02 8.64 27.57
CA GLU A 331 4.58 8.47 27.41
C GLU A 331 4.21 7.21 26.59
N ARG A 332 5.03 6.86 25.62
CA ARG A 332 4.72 5.81 24.64
C ARG A 332 5.59 4.55 24.77
N ARG A 333 6.51 4.48 25.73
CA ARG A 333 7.48 3.38 25.87
C ARG A 333 6.86 1.98 25.92
N ASN A 334 5.67 1.86 26.52
CA ASN A 334 4.95 0.59 26.61
C ASN A 334 4.32 0.13 25.29
N ALA A 335 4.24 0.99 24.29
CA ALA A 335 3.78 0.64 22.95
C ALA A 335 4.89 0.03 22.08
N PHE A 336 6.16 0.23 22.45
CA PHE A 336 7.30 -0.31 21.71
C PHE A 336 7.62 -1.74 22.12
N SER A 337 8.18 -2.54 21.20
CA SER A 337 8.80 -3.82 21.58
C SER A 337 10.01 -3.59 22.47
N ALA A 338 10.36 -4.55 23.35
CA ALA A 338 11.46 -4.40 24.28
C ALA A 338 12.78 -3.98 23.59
N SER A 339 13.15 -4.70 22.52
CA SER A 339 14.36 -4.38 21.76
C SER A 339 14.33 -2.98 21.12
N ARG A 340 13.14 -2.54 20.67
CA ARG A 340 13.00 -1.20 20.08
C ARG A 340 13.02 -0.10 21.13
N ARG A 341 12.42 -0.35 22.29
CA ARG A 341 12.43 0.54 23.43
C ARG A 341 13.86 0.80 23.92
N ASP A 342 14.63 -0.29 24.10
CA ASP A 342 16.02 -0.21 24.54
C ASP A 342 16.90 0.55 23.53
N ALA A 343 16.72 0.29 22.25
CA ALA A 343 17.44 0.99 21.17
C ALA A 343 17.10 2.50 21.13
N LEU A 344 15.84 2.87 21.31
CA LEU A 344 15.41 4.27 21.37
C LEU A 344 15.91 4.96 22.64
N ALA A 345 15.83 4.29 23.81
CA ALA A 345 16.36 4.81 25.06
C ALA A 345 17.86 5.08 24.96
N ALA A 346 18.64 4.15 24.41
CA ALA A 346 20.07 4.32 24.18
C ALA A 346 20.38 5.52 23.27
N ARG A 347 19.65 5.67 22.17
CA ARG A 347 19.84 6.81 21.24
C ARG A 347 19.47 8.15 21.87
N LEU A 348 18.41 8.21 22.69
CA LEU A 348 17.99 9.42 23.40
C LEU A 348 18.95 9.76 24.55
N ALA A 349 19.45 8.76 25.25
CA ALA A 349 20.35 8.94 26.37
C ALA A 349 21.77 9.37 25.94
N GLN A 350 22.23 8.92 24.77
CA GLN A 350 23.61 9.15 24.31
C GLN A 350 24.03 10.63 24.28
N PRO A 351 23.30 11.58 23.67
CA PRO A 351 23.69 12.99 23.67
C PRO A 351 23.64 13.59 25.05
N VAL A 352 22.76 13.08 25.91
CA VAL A 352 22.61 13.57 27.32
C VAL A 352 23.75 13.10 28.20
N ARG A 353 24.15 11.82 28.11
CA ARG A 353 25.28 11.26 28.85
C ARG A 353 26.58 12.04 28.63
N ARG A 354 26.79 12.55 27.39
CA ARG A 354 27.98 13.36 27.08
C ARG A 354 28.04 14.70 27.85
N ARG A 355 26.91 15.19 28.35
CA ARG A 355 26.76 16.48 29.03
C ARG A 355 26.59 16.33 30.55
N MET A 356 26.42 15.07 31.03
CA MET A 356 26.14 14.78 32.43
C MET A 356 27.41 14.54 33.27
N PRO A 357 27.34 14.85 34.58
CA PRO A 357 28.42 14.49 35.50
C PRO A 357 28.57 12.96 35.60
N PRO A 358 29.80 12.49 35.95
CA PRO A 358 30.12 11.06 35.99
C PRO A 358 29.22 10.23 36.90
N GLU A 359 28.67 10.83 37.95
CA GLU A 359 27.82 10.16 38.95
C GLU A 359 26.50 9.63 38.40
N LEU A 360 25.98 10.23 37.33
CA LEU A 360 24.74 9.83 36.69
C LEU A 360 24.97 8.96 35.44
N GLN A 361 26.20 8.81 35.01
CA GLN A 361 26.54 8.02 33.82
C GLN A 361 26.38 6.51 34.02
N GLY A 362 26.33 6.02 35.25
CA GLY A 362 26.18 4.60 35.58
C GLY A 362 24.75 4.07 35.52
N LEU A 363 23.74 4.92 35.29
CA LEU A 363 22.35 4.49 35.15
C LEU A 363 22.12 3.83 33.80
N ASP A 364 21.19 2.85 33.75
CA ASP A 364 20.68 2.36 32.49
C ASP A 364 19.96 3.48 31.73
N ASP A 365 19.84 3.34 30.40
CA ASP A 365 19.38 4.41 29.53
C ASP A 365 17.93 4.82 29.82
N GLU A 366 17.04 3.88 30.12
CA GLU A 366 15.63 4.17 30.45
C GLU A 366 15.51 4.87 31.81
N SER A 367 16.20 4.38 32.85
CA SER A 367 16.20 5.01 34.17
C SER A 367 16.85 6.38 34.17
N LEU A 368 17.83 6.61 33.29
CA LEU A 368 18.40 7.92 33.05
C LEU A 368 17.38 8.91 32.51
N LEU A 369 16.61 8.49 31.48
CA LEU A 369 15.60 9.33 30.86
C LEU A 369 14.39 9.60 31.77
N GLU A 370 14.08 8.69 32.71
CA GLU A 370 13.04 8.89 33.73
C GLU A 370 13.41 9.94 34.78
N ARG A 371 14.69 10.13 35.04
CA ARG A 371 15.19 11.09 36.01
C ARG A 371 15.40 12.50 35.50
N LEU A 372 15.29 12.67 34.20
CA LEU A 372 15.43 13.93 33.49
C LEU A 372 14.12 14.69 33.35
#